data_d58f20f24078f6cafcdbbe342d21fb54
#
_entry.id   d58f20f24078f6cafcdbbe342d21fb54
#
_cell.length_a   1.000
_cell.length_b   1.000
_cell.length_c   1.000
_cell.angle_alpha   90.00
_cell.angle_beta   90.00
_cell.angle_gamma   90.00
#
_symmetry.space_group_name_H-M   'P 1'
#
loop_
_entity.id
_entity.type
_entity.pdbx_description
1 polymer ?
#
loop_
_entity_poly.entity_id
_entity_poly.type
_entity_poly.pdbx_seq_one_letter_code
_entity_poly.pdbx_strand_id
1 'polypeptide(L)'
;MPRIRLNIILIVLVFLTLLGFQLQAFADILYLKNGRSIEGLIKKESADEVDLEISLGSMKFPMKQIDHIVRSSSKEAESIRQEWAEEKIKGQERAREAELIREHEPKQVNMNKQSGHVVVTALLNNKVKANLLLDTGASLILLSRKVADNLGIDIGSSSGGAPIELIMADGRKEKARMIILESVKVQDSEINNVEAAVLPDKESATMSDDGLLGMSFLKKFNFKIDQKNDKLILEKL
;
A
#
# COMPACT_ATOMS: atom_id res chain seq x y z
N MET A 1 -27.35 61.43 -20.21
CA MET A 1 -26.31 60.42 -19.77
C MET A 1 -26.73 58.94 -19.94
N PRO A 2 -27.42 58.48 -20.98
CA PRO A 2 -27.72 57.05 -21.17
C PRO A 2 -26.80 56.31 -22.17
N ARG A 3 -26.03 57.03 -23.01
CA ARG A 3 -25.22 56.42 -24.07
C ARG A 3 -23.92 55.71 -23.57
N ILE A 4 -23.36 56.12 -22.44
CA ILE A 4 -22.11 55.53 -21.87
C ILE A 4 -22.38 54.16 -21.24
N ARG A 5 -23.57 53.96 -20.64
CA ARG A 5 -23.92 52.66 -20.01
C ARG A 5 -24.15 51.55 -21.04
N LEU A 6 -24.65 51.88 -22.23
CA LEU A 6 -24.92 50.92 -23.30
C LEU A 6 -23.62 50.38 -23.91
N ASN A 7 -22.61 51.25 -24.07
CA ASN A 7 -21.31 50.83 -24.61
C ASN A 7 -20.51 49.96 -23.65
N ILE A 8 -20.61 50.17 -22.32
CA ILE A 8 -19.95 49.34 -21.32
C ILE A 8 -20.58 47.97 -21.28
N ILE A 9 -21.89 47.84 -21.34
CA ILE A 9 -22.60 46.56 -21.38
C ILE A 9 -22.25 45.78 -22.65
N LEU A 10 -22.15 46.44 -23.80
CA LEU A 10 -21.78 45.81 -25.06
C LEU A 10 -20.32 45.29 -25.03
N ILE A 11 -19.38 46.09 -24.45
CA ILE A 11 -17.98 45.67 -24.30
C ILE A 11 -17.84 44.49 -23.33
N VAL A 12 -18.59 44.49 -22.21
CA VAL A 12 -18.59 43.37 -21.26
C VAL A 12 -19.20 42.12 -21.88
N LEU A 13 -20.26 42.24 -22.69
CA LEU A 13 -20.87 41.11 -23.40
C LEU A 13 -19.94 40.54 -24.47
N VAL A 14 -19.20 41.37 -25.22
CA VAL A 14 -18.18 40.94 -26.18
C VAL A 14 -17.00 40.31 -25.49
N PHE A 15 -16.58 40.80 -24.30
CA PHE A 15 -15.52 40.20 -23.51
C PHE A 15 -15.94 38.86 -22.89
N LEU A 16 -17.21 38.71 -22.47
CA LEU A 16 -17.75 37.42 -21.97
C LEU A 16 -17.86 36.37 -23.07
N THR A 17 -18.12 36.74 -24.30
CA THR A 17 -18.15 35.79 -25.44
C THR A 17 -16.76 35.40 -25.93
N LEU A 18 -15.74 36.23 -25.71
CA LEU A 18 -14.35 35.93 -26.02
C LEU A 18 -13.67 35.02 -24.95
N LEU A 19 -14.18 34.99 -23.71
CA LEU A 19 -13.68 34.09 -22.67
C LEU A 19 -14.23 32.66 -22.76
N GLY A 20 -15.19 32.38 -23.63
CA GLY A 20 -15.87 31.09 -23.77
C GLY A 20 -15.29 30.16 -24.83
N PHE A 21 -14.35 30.61 -25.65
CA PHE A 21 -13.66 29.72 -26.59
C PHE A 21 -12.43 29.09 -25.91
N GLN A 22 -12.66 28.19 -24.99
CA GLN A 22 -11.66 27.16 -24.74
C GLN A 22 -11.53 26.36 -26.03
N LEU A 23 -10.41 26.51 -26.71
CA LEU A 23 -10.01 25.62 -27.79
C LEU A 23 -9.90 24.21 -27.16
N GLN A 24 -11.01 23.46 -27.23
CA GLN A 24 -10.94 22.03 -26.91
C GLN A 24 -10.02 21.42 -27.97
N ALA A 25 -8.91 20.88 -27.52
CA ALA A 25 -8.03 20.11 -28.37
C ALA A 25 -8.83 18.87 -28.82
N PHE A 26 -8.98 18.71 -30.14
CA PHE A 26 -9.65 17.55 -30.69
C PHE A 26 -8.63 16.43 -30.85
N ALA A 27 -8.96 15.24 -30.32
CA ALA A 27 -8.20 14.02 -30.57
C ALA A 27 -8.44 13.52 -32.02
N ASP A 28 -7.60 12.59 -32.46
CA ASP A 28 -7.90 11.84 -33.68
C ASP A 28 -9.13 10.96 -33.42
N ILE A 29 -10.00 10.82 -34.44
CA ILE A 29 -11.20 9.99 -34.32
C ILE A 29 -11.16 8.91 -35.39
N LEU A 30 -11.19 7.66 -34.97
CA LEU A 30 -11.37 6.49 -35.83
C LEU A 30 -12.85 6.17 -35.93
N TYR A 31 -13.43 6.28 -37.12
CA TYR A 31 -14.77 5.80 -37.43
C TYR A 31 -14.68 4.36 -37.95
N LEU A 32 -15.37 3.45 -37.25
CA LEU A 32 -15.39 2.04 -37.62
C LEU A 32 -16.61 1.71 -38.49
N LYS A 33 -16.47 0.74 -39.39
CA LYS A 33 -17.56 0.28 -40.28
C LYS A 33 -18.80 -0.26 -39.56
N ASN A 34 -18.69 -0.57 -38.28
CA ASN A 34 -19.81 -0.97 -37.42
C ASN A 34 -20.58 0.22 -36.82
N GLY A 35 -20.27 1.46 -37.24
CA GLY A 35 -20.91 2.70 -36.79
C GLY A 35 -20.36 3.25 -35.45
N ARG A 36 -19.35 2.65 -34.84
CA ARG A 36 -18.70 3.15 -33.62
C ARG A 36 -17.57 4.11 -33.98
N SER A 37 -17.34 5.10 -33.14
CA SER A 37 -16.15 5.97 -33.18
C SER A 37 -15.31 5.79 -31.94
N ILE A 38 -14.00 5.96 -32.08
CA ILE A 38 -13.03 5.87 -30.98
C ILE A 38 -12.10 7.06 -31.09
N GLU A 39 -11.98 7.79 -29.97
CA GLU A 39 -11.10 8.96 -29.85
C GLU A 39 -9.76 8.56 -29.26
N GLY A 40 -8.68 9.14 -29.76
CA GLY A 40 -7.32 8.88 -29.30
C GLY A 40 -6.30 9.64 -30.15
N LEU A 41 -5.05 9.25 -30.08
CA LEU A 41 -3.97 9.80 -30.91
C LEU A 41 -3.35 8.67 -31.73
N ILE A 42 -3.25 8.85 -33.03
CA ILE A 42 -2.60 7.85 -33.90
C ILE A 42 -1.11 7.85 -33.63
N LYS A 43 -0.61 6.72 -33.11
CA LYS A 43 0.81 6.48 -32.81
C LYS A 43 1.54 5.93 -34.04
N LYS A 44 0.89 5.02 -34.74
CA LYS A 44 1.42 4.37 -35.95
C LYS A 44 0.29 3.96 -36.86
N GLU A 45 0.49 4.15 -38.14
CA GLU A 45 -0.42 3.69 -39.18
C GLU A 45 0.36 2.89 -40.21
N SER A 46 -0.21 1.79 -40.65
CA SER A 46 0.31 0.90 -41.69
C SER A 46 -0.79 0.54 -42.65
N ALA A 47 -0.46 -0.17 -43.73
CA ALA A 47 -1.46 -0.68 -44.67
C ALA A 47 -2.46 -1.65 -44.01
N ASP A 48 -2.07 -2.33 -42.94
CA ASP A 48 -2.85 -3.40 -42.32
C ASP A 48 -3.57 -2.96 -41.04
N GLU A 49 -2.98 -2.05 -40.28
CA GLU A 49 -3.49 -1.66 -38.94
C GLU A 49 -3.17 -0.22 -38.57
N VAL A 50 -3.98 0.35 -37.66
CA VAL A 50 -3.74 1.62 -36.97
C VAL A 50 -3.54 1.31 -35.50
N ASP A 51 -2.44 1.83 -34.91
CA ASP A 51 -2.18 1.83 -33.45
C ASP A 51 -2.62 3.18 -32.90
N LEU A 52 -3.70 3.15 -32.12
CA LEU A 52 -4.33 4.33 -31.51
C LEU A 52 -3.95 4.38 -30.03
N GLU A 53 -3.35 5.46 -29.61
CA GLU A 53 -3.04 5.76 -28.21
C GLU A 53 -4.25 6.44 -27.55
N ILE A 54 -4.62 5.94 -26.37
CA ILE A 54 -5.66 6.51 -25.51
C ILE A 54 -5.05 6.79 -24.13
N SER A 55 -5.71 7.53 -23.26
CA SER A 55 -5.20 7.90 -21.91
C SER A 55 -4.77 6.67 -21.06
N LEU A 56 -5.39 5.51 -21.29
CA LEU A 56 -5.14 4.27 -20.51
C LEU A 56 -4.20 3.28 -21.21
N GLY A 57 -3.69 3.59 -22.40
CA GLY A 57 -2.81 2.69 -23.15
C GLY A 57 -2.94 2.83 -24.67
N SER A 58 -2.64 1.77 -25.41
CA SER A 58 -2.83 1.76 -26.87
C SER A 58 -3.66 0.58 -27.33
N MET A 59 -4.38 0.77 -28.45
CA MET A 59 -5.25 -0.21 -29.07
C MET A 59 -4.94 -0.30 -30.56
N LYS A 60 -4.93 -1.51 -31.12
CA LYS A 60 -4.70 -1.75 -32.53
C LYS A 60 -6.01 -2.06 -33.25
N PHE A 61 -6.22 -1.39 -34.36
CA PHE A 61 -7.40 -1.55 -35.21
C PHE A 61 -6.98 -1.99 -36.60
N PRO A 62 -7.42 -3.17 -37.09
CA PRO A 62 -7.21 -3.57 -38.49
C PRO A 62 -7.81 -2.56 -39.46
N MET A 63 -7.07 -2.14 -40.48
CA MET A 63 -7.50 -1.13 -41.46
C MET A 63 -8.84 -1.53 -42.12
N LYS A 64 -9.09 -2.80 -42.31
CA LYS A 64 -10.36 -3.33 -42.86
C LYS A 64 -11.61 -3.01 -42.02
N GLN A 65 -11.44 -2.69 -40.71
CA GLN A 65 -12.55 -2.34 -39.82
C GLN A 65 -12.78 -0.82 -39.77
N ILE A 66 -11.84 -0.02 -40.26
CA ILE A 66 -11.90 1.44 -40.24
C ILE A 66 -12.65 1.88 -41.51
N ASP A 67 -13.59 2.81 -41.30
CA ASP A 67 -14.32 3.48 -42.39
C ASP A 67 -13.53 4.71 -42.84
N HIS A 68 -13.29 5.64 -41.92
CA HIS A 68 -12.46 6.82 -42.15
C HIS A 68 -11.83 7.33 -40.85
N ILE A 69 -10.85 8.22 -40.99
CA ILE A 69 -10.09 8.78 -39.89
C ILE A 69 -10.16 10.32 -39.98
N VAL A 70 -10.57 10.94 -38.88
CA VAL A 70 -10.45 12.40 -38.69
C VAL A 70 -9.22 12.67 -37.81
N ARG A 71 -8.32 13.53 -38.27
CA ARG A 71 -7.03 13.76 -37.59
C ARG A 71 -7.03 15.11 -36.88
N SER A 72 -6.46 15.13 -35.69
CA SER A 72 -6.10 16.34 -34.97
C SER A 72 -4.91 17.03 -35.65
N SER A 73 -4.72 18.32 -35.34
CA SER A 73 -3.47 18.98 -35.69
C SER A 73 -2.30 18.51 -34.78
N SER A 74 -1.06 18.62 -35.24
CA SER A 74 0.11 18.25 -34.43
C SER A 74 0.16 19.00 -33.09
N LYS A 75 -0.33 20.24 -33.04
CA LYS A 75 -0.38 21.05 -31.82
C LYS A 75 -1.43 20.52 -30.83
N GLU A 76 -2.60 20.13 -31.32
CA GLU A 76 -3.68 19.54 -30.51
C GLU A 76 -3.23 18.17 -29.95
N ALA A 77 -2.62 17.32 -30.80
CA ALA A 77 -2.09 16.03 -30.38
C ALA A 77 -1.04 16.16 -29.26
N GLU A 78 -0.16 17.16 -29.35
CA GLU A 78 0.85 17.44 -28.32
C GLU A 78 0.20 17.90 -27.00
N SER A 79 -0.80 18.78 -27.08
CA SER A 79 -1.55 19.24 -25.91
C SER A 79 -2.25 18.08 -25.19
N ILE A 80 -2.88 17.18 -25.93
CA ILE A 80 -3.56 15.99 -25.38
C ILE A 80 -2.54 15.04 -24.71
N ARG A 81 -1.38 14.84 -25.32
CA ARG A 81 -0.33 14.00 -24.69
C ARG A 81 0.17 14.59 -23.37
N GLN A 82 0.34 15.92 -23.32
CA GLN A 82 0.74 16.60 -22.08
C GLN A 82 -0.34 16.46 -21.00
N GLU A 83 -1.62 16.66 -21.36
CA GLU A 83 -2.73 16.48 -20.45
C GLU A 83 -2.82 15.04 -19.89
N TRP A 84 -2.70 14.03 -20.74
CA TRP A 84 -2.69 12.63 -20.31
C TRP A 84 -1.49 12.30 -19.42
N ALA A 85 -0.31 12.86 -19.72
CA ALA A 85 0.87 12.69 -18.88
C ALA A 85 0.67 13.31 -17.50
N GLU A 86 0.11 14.51 -17.42
CA GLU A 86 -0.22 15.18 -16.15
C GLU A 86 -1.28 14.42 -15.35
N GLU A 87 -2.35 13.95 -16.01
CA GLU A 87 -3.39 13.14 -15.36
C GLU A 87 -2.82 11.84 -14.78
N LYS A 88 -1.93 11.19 -15.52
CA LYS A 88 -1.27 9.97 -15.08
C LYS A 88 -0.41 10.22 -13.85
N ILE A 89 0.38 11.30 -13.83
CA ILE A 89 1.18 11.70 -12.67
C ILE A 89 0.29 11.98 -11.47
N LYS A 90 -0.74 12.82 -11.63
CA LYS A 90 -1.72 13.13 -10.56
C LYS A 90 -2.44 11.88 -10.06
N GLY A 91 -2.75 10.94 -10.96
CA GLY A 91 -3.34 9.65 -10.59
C GLY A 91 -2.41 8.81 -9.73
N GLN A 92 -1.14 8.74 -10.09
CA GLN A 92 -0.11 8.02 -9.33
C GLN A 92 0.14 8.67 -7.96
N GLU A 93 0.19 10.00 -7.90
CA GLU A 93 0.35 10.74 -6.64
C GLU A 93 -0.81 10.50 -5.68
N ARG A 94 -2.06 10.59 -6.17
CA ARG A 94 -3.27 10.29 -5.37
C ARG A 94 -3.29 8.84 -4.90
N ALA A 95 -2.89 7.89 -5.75
CA ALA A 95 -2.83 6.48 -5.37
C ALA A 95 -1.79 6.25 -4.27
N ARG A 96 -0.61 6.88 -4.38
CA ARG A 96 0.45 6.82 -3.37
C ARG A 96 0.03 7.46 -2.04
N GLU A 97 -0.62 8.62 -2.10
CA GLU A 97 -1.14 9.30 -0.90
C GLU A 97 -2.21 8.47 -0.21
N ALA A 98 -3.15 7.89 -0.98
CA ALA A 98 -4.17 7.00 -0.45
C ALA A 98 -3.57 5.74 0.19
N GLU A 99 -2.50 5.19 -0.38
CA GLU A 99 -1.77 4.05 0.19
C GLU A 99 -1.09 4.42 1.51
N LEU A 100 -0.43 5.58 1.58
CA LEU A 100 0.18 6.08 2.81
C LEU A 100 -0.85 6.30 3.92
N ILE A 101 -1.99 6.91 3.61
CA ILE A 101 -3.09 7.09 4.57
C ILE A 101 -3.57 5.73 5.08
N ARG A 102 -3.78 4.76 4.18
CA ARG A 102 -4.25 3.42 4.52
C ARG A 102 -3.24 2.63 5.36
N GLU A 103 -1.94 2.84 5.14
CA GLU A 103 -0.87 2.21 5.90
C GLU A 103 -0.83 2.72 7.35
N HIS A 104 -1.07 4.02 7.57
CA HIS A 104 -1.06 4.66 8.89
C HIS A 104 -2.43 4.67 9.59
N GLU A 105 -3.49 4.21 8.92
CA GLU A 105 -4.81 4.09 9.55
C GLU A 105 -4.74 3.15 10.75
N PRO A 106 -5.29 3.55 11.94
CA PRO A 106 -5.29 2.71 13.12
C PRO A 106 -6.03 1.39 12.90
N LYS A 107 -5.33 0.26 13.07
CA LYS A 107 -5.87 -1.08 12.88
C LYS A 107 -6.25 -1.69 14.23
N GLN A 108 -7.43 -2.30 14.29
CA GLN A 108 -7.93 -2.94 15.51
C GLN A 108 -7.64 -4.44 15.48
N VAL A 109 -6.91 -4.91 16.48
CA VAL A 109 -6.56 -6.32 16.67
C VAL A 109 -7.42 -6.91 17.77
N ASN A 110 -8.05 -8.05 17.53
CA ASN A 110 -8.77 -8.79 18.56
C ASN A 110 -7.76 -9.37 19.57
N MET A 111 -8.04 -9.17 20.85
CA MET A 111 -7.27 -9.74 21.93
C MET A 111 -8.04 -10.86 22.61
N ASN A 112 -7.34 -11.91 23.03
CA ASN A 112 -7.86 -12.92 23.92
C ASN A 112 -7.30 -12.65 25.31
N LYS A 113 -8.16 -12.64 26.34
CA LYS A 113 -7.73 -12.58 27.73
C LYS A 113 -7.55 -13.99 28.26
N GLN A 114 -6.35 -14.32 28.64
CA GLN A 114 -6.04 -15.60 29.26
C GLN A 114 -5.36 -15.34 30.62
N SER A 115 -6.01 -15.72 31.69
CA SER A 115 -5.51 -15.55 33.07
C SER A 115 -5.06 -14.10 33.39
N GLY A 116 -5.81 -13.08 32.90
CA GLY A 116 -5.49 -11.66 33.13
C GLY A 116 -4.43 -11.07 32.16
N HIS A 117 -3.90 -11.87 31.26
CA HIS A 117 -2.94 -11.44 30.25
C HIS A 117 -3.59 -11.23 28.88
N VAL A 118 -2.98 -10.37 28.09
CA VAL A 118 -3.42 -10.09 26.70
C VAL A 118 -2.65 -10.97 25.75
N VAL A 119 -3.34 -11.83 25.02
CA VAL A 119 -2.76 -12.71 24.01
C VAL A 119 -3.26 -12.30 22.63
N VAL A 120 -2.35 -12.21 21.66
CA VAL A 120 -2.65 -11.94 20.26
C VAL A 120 -2.09 -13.03 19.36
N THR A 121 -2.81 -13.35 18.29
CA THR A 121 -2.33 -14.30 17.29
C THR A 121 -1.49 -13.55 16.25
N ALA A 122 -0.23 -13.94 16.10
CA ALA A 122 0.68 -13.44 15.08
C ALA A 122 0.94 -14.51 14.01
N LEU A 123 1.05 -14.10 12.75
CA LEU A 123 1.56 -14.94 11.66
C LEU A 123 3.03 -14.57 11.42
N LEU A 124 3.91 -15.54 11.62
CA LEU A 124 5.36 -15.39 11.52
C LEU A 124 5.84 -15.93 10.17
N ASN A 125 6.63 -15.13 9.44
CA ASN A 125 7.20 -15.44 8.13
C ASN A 125 6.13 -15.94 7.12
N ASN A 126 4.90 -15.43 7.21
CA ASN A 126 3.75 -15.89 6.43
C ASN A 126 3.49 -17.42 6.49
N LYS A 127 4.02 -18.10 7.52
CA LYS A 127 4.05 -19.58 7.60
C LYS A 127 3.44 -20.11 8.89
N VAL A 128 3.83 -19.59 10.06
CA VAL A 128 3.49 -20.16 11.37
C VAL A 128 2.61 -19.19 12.15
N LYS A 129 1.43 -19.64 12.58
CA LYS A 129 0.60 -18.91 13.56
C LYS A 129 1.08 -19.20 14.96
N ALA A 130 1.33 -18.15 15.74
CA ALA A 130 1.74 -18.22 17.13
C ALA A 130 0.83 -17.33 17.99
N ASN A 131 0.44 -17.82 19.16
CA ASN A 131 -0.30 -17.05 20.16
C ASN A 131 0.73 -16.44 21.12
N LEU A 132 0.94 -15.13 20.98
CA LEU A 132 1.95 -14.42 21.72
C LEU A 132 1.32 -13.54 22.82
N LEU A 133 1.88 -13.62 24.02
CA LEU A 133 1.53 -12.73 25.10
C LEU A 133 2.06 -11.33 24.81
N LEU A 134 1.21 -10.31 24.87
CA LEU A 134 1.63 -8.91 24.72
C LEU A 134 2.45 -8.48 25.94
N ASP A 135 3.72 -8.14 25.74
CA ASP A 135 4.64 -7.76 26.82
C ASP A 135 5.48 -6.53 26.43
N THR A 136 5.10 -5.38 26.99
CA THR A 136 5.83 -4.12 26.81
C THR A 136 7.15 -4.07 27.58
N GLY A 137 7.38 -4.99 28.52
CA GLY A 137 8.63 -5.15 29.26
C GLY A 137 9.67 -5.95 28.51
N ALA A 138 9.27 -6.76 27.52
CA ALA A 138 10.19 -7.52 26.68
C ALA A 138 10.76 -6.65 25.55
N SER A 139 12.08 -6.55 25.43
CA SER A 139 12.75 -5.79 24.36
C SER A 139 12.58 -6.44 22.98
N LEU A 140 12.52 -7.78 22.93
CA LEU A 140 12.42 -8.58 21.73
C LEU A 140 11.14 -9.41 21.73
N ILE A 141 10.70 -9.88 20.54
CA ILE A 141 9.81 -11.04 20.48
C ILE A 141 10.58 -12.23 21.06
N LEU A 142 9.96 -12.93 22.00
CA LEU A 142 10.49 -14.20 22.50
C LEU A 142 9.65 -15.34 21.96
N LEU A 143 10.29 -16.35 21.40
CA LEU A 143 9.64 -17.52 20.85
C LEU A 143 10.04 -18.79 21.62
N SER A 144 9.10 -19.70 21.79
CA SER A 144 9.39 -21.04 22.26
C SER A 144 10.16 -21.83 21.19
N ARG A 145 10.89 -22.85 21.62
CA ARG A 145 11.58 -23.78 20.70
C ARG A 145 10.61 -24.40 19.69
N LYS A 146 9.44 -24.82 20.14
CA LYS A 146 8.37 -25.38 19.30
C LYS A 146 8.02 -24.46 18.12
N VAL A 147 7.90 -23.16 18.36
CA VAL A 147 7.60 -22.20 17.28
C VAL A 147 8.78 -22.08 16.32
N ALA A 148 10.03 -22.05 16.83
CA ALA A 148 11.22 -22.00 15.99
C ALA A 148 11.34 -23.25 15.10
N ASP A 149 11.10 -24.44 15.66
CA ASP A 149 11.10 -25.70 14.91
C ASP A 149 10.02 -25.71 13.80
N ASN A 150 8.83 -25.18 14.08
CA ASN A 150 7.76 -25.04 13.09
C ASN A 150 8.12 -24.03 11.97
N LEU A 151 8.92 -23.02 12.27
CA LEU A 151 9.48 -22.10 11.29
C LEU A 151 10.60 -22.72 10.45
N GLY A 152 11.13 -23.90 10.87
CA GLY A 152 12.26 -24.57 10.26
C GLY A 152 13.61 -23.99 10.72
N ILE A 153 13.66 -23.36 11.90
CA ILE A 153 14.85 -22.75 12.47
C ILE A 153 15.47 -23.72 13.47
N ASP A 154 16.58 -24.36 13.11
CA ASP A 154 17.33 -25.22 14.00
C ASP A 154 18.29 -24.40 14.89
N ILE A 155 17.82 -24.06 16.09
CA ILE A 155 18.61 -23.28 17.06
C ILE A 155 19.85 -24.05 17.63
N GLY A 156 19.95 -25.35 17.38
CA GLY A 156 21.11 -26.13 17.73
C GLY A 156 22.29 -25.98 16.76
N SER A 157 22.00 -25.55 15.53
CA SER A 157 23.01 -25.36 14.49
C SER A 157 23.65 -23.97 14.54
N SER A 158 24.79 -23.80 13.88
CA SER A 158 25.45 -22.52 13.72
C SER A 158 24.63 -21.52 12.88
N SER A 159 23.73 -22.00 12.02
CA SER A 159 22.81 -21.22 11.21
C SER A 159 21.51 -20.83 11.94
N GLY A 160 21.24 -21.40 13.11
CA GLY A 160 20.02 -21.15 13.90
C GLY A 160 20.02 -19.86 14.72
N GLY A 161 20.72 -18.82 14.25
CA GLY A 161 20.78 -17.49 14.88
C GLY A 161 22.05 -17.27 15.72
N ALA A 162 22.24 -15.99 16.14
CA ALA A 162 23.38 -15.59 16.94
C ALA A 162 23.14 -15.92 18.45
N PRO A 163 24.15 -16.45 19.18
CA PRO A 163 24.00 -16.65 20.62
C PRO A 163 23.94 -15.30 21.34
N ILE A 164 22.96 -15.14 22.23
CA ILE A 164 22.79 -13.96 23.09
C ILE A 164 22.49 -14.36 24.52
N GLU A 165 22.65 -13.44 25.45
CA GLU A 165 22.23 -13.54 26.82
C GLU A 165 21.09 -12.56 27.08
N LEU A 166 19.96 -13.05 27.58
CA LEU A 166 18.82 -12.23 27.96
C LEU A 166 18.79 -12.04 29.48
N ILE A 167 18.39 -10.86 29.91
CA ILE A 167 18.10 -10.58 31.32
C ILE A 167 16.58 -10.70 31.49
N MET A 168 16.15 -11.65 32.30
CA MET A 168 14.75 -11.89 32.59
C MET A 168 14.22 -10.88 33.62
N ALA A 169 12.88 -10.74 33.73
CA ALA A 169 12.25 -9.81 34.65
C ALA A 169 12.65 -9.99 36.13
N ASP A 170 13.04 -11.20 36.54
CA ASP A 170 13.55 -11.51 37.87
C ASP A 170 15.06 -11.33 38.05
N GLY A 171 15.74 -10.79 37.03
CA GLY A 171 17.18 -10.54 37.01
C GLY A 171 18.05 -11.72 36.64
N ARG A 172 17.46 -12.90 36.39
CA ARG A 172 18.23 -14.08 35.91
C ARG A 172 18.71 -13.84 34.48
N LYS A 173 19.85 -14.43 34.16
CA LYS A 173 20.44 -14.42 32.82
C LYS A 173 20.18 -15.76 32.13
N GLU A 174 19.59 -15.69 30.95
CA GLU A 174 19.23 -16.85 30.14
C GLU A 174 19.91 -16.79 28.79
N LYS A 175 20.44 -17.95 28.34
CA LYS A 175 21.00 -18.09 27.01
C LYS A 175 19.87 -18.26 25.99
N ALA A 176 19.93 -17.49 24.92
CA ALA A 176 18.96 -17.54 23.83
C ALA A 176 19.66 -17.46 22.46
N ARG A 177 18.93 -17.67 21.41
CA ARG A 177 19.36 -17.44 20.04
C ARG A 177 18.60 -16.27 19.44
N MET A 178 19.32 -15.23 19.02
CA MET A 178 18.74 -14.12 18.29
C MET A 178 18.57 -14.50 16.83
N ILE A 179 17.38 -14.27 16.30
CA ILE A 179 16.99 -14.49 14.91
C ILE A 179 16.33 -13.24 14.33
N ILE A 180 16.27 -13.16 13.02
CA ILE A 180 15.50 -12.15 12.32
C ILE A 180 14.31 -12.86 11.64
N LEU A 181 13.10 -12.48 12.03
CA LEU A 181 11.88 -12.90 11.35
C LEU A 181 11.71 -12.06 10.08
N GLU A 182 11.48 -12.71 8.94
CA GLU A 182 11.26 -12.03 7.66
C GLU A 182 10.02 -11.14 7.73
N SER A 183 8.94 -11.64 8.37
CA SER A 183 7.74 -10.86 8.63
C SER A 183 7.05 -11.30 9.91
N VAL A 184 6.40 -10.34 10.58
CA VAL A 184 5.48 -10.56 11.70
C VAL A 184 4.20 -9.81 11.39
N LYS A 185 3.11 -10.55 11.27
CA LYS A 185 1.79 -10.01 10.97
C LYS A 185 0.81 -10.29 12.09
N VAL A 186 0.23 -9.23 12.64
CA VAL A 186 -0.82 -9.30 13.67
C VAL A 186 -2.08 -8.70 13.06
N GLN A 187 -3.00 -9.57 12.65
CA GLN A 187 -4.14 -9.22 11.77
C GLN A 187 -3.69 -8.46 10.51
N ASP A 188 -4.06 -7.18 10.38
CA ASP A 188 -3.74 -6.34 9.21
C ASP A 188 -2.46 -5.51 9.38
N SER A 189 -1.77 -5.65 10.54
CA SER A 189 -0.53 -4.94 10.84
C SER A 189 0.67 -5.86 10.60
N GLU A 190 1.52 -5.52 9.65
CA GLU A 190 2.69 -6.31 9.27
C GLU A 190 3.97 -5.48 9.34
N ILE A 191 5.02 -6.07 9.91
CA ILE A 191 6.39 -5.51 9.96
C ILE A 191 7.35 -6.57 9.46
N ASN A 192 8.29 -6.15 8.61
CA ASN A 192 9.36 -6.98 8.09
C ASN A 192 10.66 -6.81 8.89
N ASN A 193 11.51 -7.83 8.84
CA ASN A 193 12.84 -7.83 9.46
C ASN A 193 12.79 -7.54 10.97
N VAL A 194 12.00 -8.33 11.70
CA VAL A 194 11.79 -8.14 13.14
C VAL A 194 12.75 -9.01 13.94
N GLU A 195 13.48 -8.41 14.86
CA GLU A 195 14.35 -9.12 15.79
C GLU A 195 13.52 -9.94 16.78
N ALA A 196 13.91 -11.20 16.95
CA ALA A 196 13.32 -12.13 17.89
C ALA A 196 14.40 -12.97 18.58
N ALA A 197 14.09 -13.52 19.74
CA ALA A 197 14.94 -14.47 20.42
C ALA A 197 14.19 -15.79 20.64
N VAL A 198 14.90 -16.89 20.54
CA VAL A 198 14.38 -18.24 20.82
C VAL A 198 15.00 -18.74 22.11
N LEU A 199 14.14 -19.10 23.05
CA LEU A 199 14.55 -19.70 24.33
C LEU A 199 14.70 -21.23 24.19
N PRO A 200 15.64 -21.86 24.92
CA PRO A 200 15.71 -23.31 25.00
C PRO A 200 14.53 -23.90 25.82
N ASP A 201 14.21 -25.17 25.58
CA ASP A 201 12.99 -25.84 26.08
C ASP A 201 12.71 -25.72 27.57
N LYS A 202 13.74 -25.64 28.40
CA LYS A 202 13.61 -25.60 29.86
C LYS A 202 12.99 -24.33 30.40
N GLU A 203 13.10 -23.22 29.64
CA GLU A 203 12.65 -21.89 30.05
C GLU A 203 11.29 -21.51 29.43
N SER A 204 10.84 -22.28 28.42
CA SER A 204 9.53 -22.07 27.77
C SER A 204 8.34 -22.36 28.69
N ALA A 205 8.56 -23.09 29.79
CA ALA A 205 7.48 -23.53 30.70
C ALA A 205 6.81 -22.41 31.51
N THR A 206 7.39 -21.22 31.55
CA THR A 206 6.86 -20.05 32.28
C THR A 206 6.21 -19.01 31.34
N MET A 207 6.27 -19.24 30.03
CA MET A 207 5.68 -18.35 29.00
C MET A 207 4.32 -18.94 28.56
N SER A 208 3.46 -18.08 27.97
CA SER A 208 2.38 -18.58 27.14
C SER A 208 2.96 -19.57 26.13
N ASP A 209 2.22 -20.61 25.77
CA ASP A 209 2.72 -21.79 25.02
C ASP A 209 3.62 -21.47 23.80
N ASP A 210 3.46 -20.30 23.17
CA ASP A 210 4.19 -19.94 21.94
C ASP A 210 5.22 -18.81 22.13
N GLY A 211 5.03 -17.87 23.08
CA GLY A 211 6.01 -16.81 23.33
C GLY A 211 5.43 -15.44 23.73
N LEU A 212 6.27 -14.40 23.62
CA LEU A 212 5.93 -13.01 23.94
C LEU A 212 6.00 -12.11 22.69
N LEU A 213 5.07 -11.18 22.54
CA LEU A 213 5.14 -10.10 21.57
C LEU A 213 5.74 -8.86 22.23
N GLY A 214 7.04 -8.62 22.02
CA GLY A 214 7.80 -7.57 22.66
C GLY A 214 7.96 -6.30 21.83
N MET A 215 8.81 -5.39 22.36
CA MET A 215 9.02 -4.06 21.78
C MET A 215 9.72 -4.07 20.42
N SER A 216 10.41 -5.13 20.00
CA SER A 216 10.97 -5.21 18.64
C SER A 216 9.89 -5.08 17.57
N PHE A 217 8.64 -5.51 17.86
CA PHE A 217 7.47 -5.28 17.02
C PHE A 217 6.70 -4.02 17.45
N LEU A 218 6.34 -3.91 18.75
CA LEU A 218 5.43 -2.89 19.25
C LEU A 218 5.94 -1.46 19.03
N LYS A 219 7.26 -1.22 19.12
CA LYS A 219 7.88 0.11 18.92
C LYS A 219 7.68 0.69 17.51
N LYS A 220 7.19 -0.10 16.56
CA LYS A 220 6.87 0.34 15.20
C LYS A 220 5.48 0.99 15.09
N PHE A 221 4.76 1.02 16.21
CA PHE A 221 3.39 1.52 16.27
C PHE A 221 3.17 2.47 17.46
N ASN A 222 2.32 3.45 17.27
CA ASN A 222 1.54 4.01 18.36
C ASN A 222 0.49 2.96 18.72
N PHE A 223 0.59 2.36 19.90
CA PHE A 223 -0.36 1.31 20.29
C PHE A 223 -1.16 1.69 21.53
N LYS A 224 -2.42 1.21 21.56
CA LYS A 224 -3.34 1.40 22.68
C LYS A 224 -4.07 0.09 22.97
N ILE A 225 -4.15 -0.27 24.24
CA ILE A 225 -4.96 -1.41 24.71
C ILE A 225 -6.32 -0.90 25.16
N ASP A 226 -7.36 -1.29 24.44
CA ASP A 226 -8.76 -1.06 24.82
C ASP A 226 -9.26 -2.29 25.58
N GLN A 227 -9.12 -2.26 26.89
CA GLN A 227 -9.53 -3.36 27.76
C GLN A 227 -11.05 -3.57 27.80
N LYS A 228 -11.83 -2.53 27.49
CA LYS A 228 -13.30 -2.60 27.53
C LYS A 228 -13.85 -3.38 26.34
N ASN A 229 -13.23 -3.22 25.19
CA ASN A 229 -13.67 -3.83 23.93
C ASN A 229 -12.79 -5.01 23.51
N ASP A 230 -11.81 -5.41 24.34
CA ASP A 230 -10.83 -6.46 24.03
C ASP A 230 -10.10 -6.22 22.71
N LYS A 231 -9.61 -4.98 22.51
CA LYS A 231 -8.90 -4.56 21.29
C LYS A 231 -7.51 -4.02 21.60
N LEU A 232 -6.54 -4.44 20.80
CA LEU A 232 -5.27 -3.76 20.63
C LEU A 232 -5.38 -2.89 19.38
N ILE A 233 -5.14 -1.60 19.52
CA ILE A 233 -5.15 -0.65 18.41
C ILE A 233 -3.69 -0.38 18.04
N LEU A 234 -3.36 -0.56 16.77
CA LEU A 234 -2.02 -0.37 16.21
C LEU A 234 -2.08 0.67 15.09
N GLU A 235 -1.41 1.79 15.26
CA GLU A 235 -1.21 2.82 14.25
C GLU A 235 0.28 2.85 13.90
N LYS A 236 0.63 2.59 12.65
CA LYS A 236 2.02 2.53 12.21
C LYS A 236 2.70 3.90 12.31
N LEU A 237 3.94 3.94 12.80
CA LEU A 237 4.75 5.15 12.94
C LEU A 237 5.40 5.55 11.62
#